data_6a375a71879b0581adbed994f36d7030
#
_entry.id   6a375a71879b0581adbed994f36d7030
#
_cell.length_a   1.000
_cell.length_b   1.000
_cell.length_c   1.000
_cell.angle_alpha   90.00
_cell.angle_beta   90.00
_cell.angle_gamma   90.00
#
_symmetry.space_group_name_H-M   'P 1'
#
loop_
_entity.id
_entity.type
_entity.pdbx_description
1 polymer ?
#
loop_
_entity_poly.entity_id
_entity_poly.type
_entity_poly.pdbx_seq_one_letter_code
_entity_poly.pdbx_strand_id
1 'polypeptide(L)'
;LVTGAAGFIGANFLKYLLKKYEEDIYVVVLDKLTYAGNLGTIKDEIADSRVRFVKGDIRNAELVANIFAETDIDYVVNFAAESHVDRSIANPQLFLETNILGTQNMLDCARKAWYRGKDSEGKPLYAEGKKFLQVSTDEVYGSLSKDYTDPQPLEITDADVRKVVTGRTDLHTYGKRFFTETTPLDPRSPYSASKTSADMFVRAYHETYGMPVNITRCSNNY
;
A
#
# COMPACT_ATOMS: atom_id res chain seq x y z
N LEU A 1 -11.54 -2.10 2.73
CA LEU A 1 -11.22 -2.72 1.44
C LEU A 1 -9.74 -3.09 1.41
N VAL A 2 -9.43 -4.36 1.16
CA VAL A 2 -8.06 -4.86 0.98
C VAL A 2 -7.92 -5.37 -0.45
N THR A 3 -7.03 -4.78 -1.23
CA THR A 3 -6.74 -5.26 -2.60
C THR A 3 -5.49 -6.13 -2.61
N GLY A 4 -5.41 -7.12 -3.49
CA GLY A 4 -4.26 -8.02 -3.58
C GLY A 4 -4.12 -8.98 -2.38
N ALA A 5 -5.22 -9.27 -1.69
CA ALA A 5 -5.21 -10.11 -0.49
C ALA A 5 -4.98 -11.61 -0.76
N ALA A 6 -5.05 -12.07 -2.01
CA ALA A 6 -4.66 -13.43 -2.37
C ALA A 6 -3.15 -13.58 -2.62
N GLY A 7 -2.39 -12.48 -2.62
CA GLY A 7 -0.93 -12.47 -2.68
C GLY A 7 -0.29 -12.70 -1.30
N PHE A 8 1.05 -12.89 -1.27
CA PHE A 8 1.78 -13.27 -0.05
C PHE A 8 1.58 -12.28 1.12
N ILE A 9 1.86 -10.99 0.90
CA ILE A 9 1.77 -9.98 1.96
C ILE A 9 0.30 -9.74 2.34
N GLY A 10 -0.57 -9.56 1.33
CA GLY A 10 -1.99 -9.29 1.55
C GLY A 10 -2.71 -10.41 2.28
N ALA A 11 -2.38 -11.69 2.03
CA ALA A 11 -2.95 -12.83 2.71
C ALA A 11 -2.59 -12.84 4.22
N ASN A 12 -1.32 -12.57 4.54
CA ASN A 12 -0.88 -12.49 5.93
C ASN A 12 -1.50 -11.28 6.65
N PHE A 13 -1.66 -10.17 5.95
CA PHE A 13 -2.36 -9.01 6.48
C PHE A 13 -3.84 -9.29 6.77
N LEU A 14 -4.54 -9.96 5.85
CA LEU A 14 -5.95 -10.35 6.06
C LEU A 14 -6.12 -11.24 7.29
N LYS A 15 -5.26 -12.27 7.43
CA LYS A 15 -5.22 -13.15 8.60
C LYS A 15 -5.00 -12.37 9.90
N TYR A 16 -4.03 -11.45 9.88
CA TYR A 16 -3.74 -10.59 11.01
C TYR A 16 -4.94 -9.72 11.40
N LEU A 17 -5.63 -9.09 10.42
CA LEU A 17 -6.81 -8.27 10.68
C LEU A 17 -7.92 -9.06 11.36
N LEU A 18 -8.29 -10.20 10.81
CA LEU A 18 -9.39 -11.02 11.34
C LEU A 18 -9.10 -11.55 12.74
N LYS A 19 -7.82 -11.84 13.03
CA LYS A 19 -7.38 -12.26 14.37
C LYS A 19 -7.37 -11.09 15.36
N LYS A 20 -7.00 -9.88 14.91
CA LYS A 20 -6.81 -8.72 15.79
C LYS A 20 -8.13 -8.08 16.20
N TYR A 21 -9.09 -7.98 15.28
CA TYR A 21 -10.30 -7.21 15.45
C TYR A 21 -11.56 -8.06 15.67
N GLU A 22 -11.40 -9.34 15.91
CA GLU A 22 -12.47 -10.30 16.23
C GLU A 22 -13.80 -10.01 15.54
N GLU A 23 -14.75 -9.27 16.21
CA GLU A 23 -16.09 -9.00 15.68
C GLU A 23 -16.25 -7.58 15.07
N ASP A 24 -15.29 -6.68 15.28
CA ASP A 24 -15.42 -5.26 14.94
C ASP A 24 -14.92 -4.90 13.55
N ILE A 25 -14.82 -5.87 12.61
CA ILE A 25 -14.33 -5.61 11.26
C ILE A 25 -15.15 -6.34 10.20
N TYR A 26 -15.41 -5.64 9.10
CA TYR A 26 -15.89 -6.24 7.86
C TYR A 26 -14.91 -5.94 6.74
N VAL A 27 -14.45 -6.95 6.04
CA VAL A 27 -13.40 -6.82 5.03
C VAL A 27 -13.91 -7.18 3.64
N VAL A 28 -13.90 -6.22 2.73
CA VAL A 28 -14.05 -6.51 1.31
C VAL A 28 -12.65 -6.78 0.74
N VAL A 29 -12.47 -7.95 0.14
CA VAL A 29 -11.23 -8.35 -0.53
C VAL A 29 -11.44 -8.23 -2.03
N LEU A 30 -10.60 -7.47 -2.72
CA LEU A 30 -10.58 -7.36 -4.18
C LEU A 30 -9.26 -7.92 -4.71
N ASP A 31 -9.34 -9.01 -5.49
CA ASP A 31 -8.16 -9.62 -6.09
C ASP A 31 -8.45 -10.11 -7.51
N LYS A 32 -7.52 -9.87 -8.41
CA LYS A 32 -7.63 -10.30 -9.81
C LYS A 32 -7.30 -11.76 -10.01
N LEU A 33 -6.59 -12.38 -9.05
CA LEU A 33 -6.06 -13.74 -9.12
C LEU A 33 -5.13 -13.93 -10.32
N THR A 34 -4.10 -13.09 -10.37
CA THR A 34 -2.98 -13.26 -11.32
C THR A 34 -2.05 -14.39 -10.86
N TYR A 35 -0.88 -14.50 -11.46
CA TYR A 35 0.10 -15.53 -11.15
C TYR A 35 0.50 -15.61 -9.65
N ALA A 36 0.43 -14.48 -8.92
CA ALA A 36 0.78 -14.39 -7.51
C ALA A 36 -0.43 -14.59 -6.58
N GLY A 37 -1.65 -14.58 -7.11
CA GLY A 37 -2.89 -14.72 -6.34
C GLY A 37 -3.28 -16.18 -6.17
N ASN A 38 -3.37 -16.65 -4.92
CA ASN A 38 -3.74 -18.03 -4.59
C ASN A 38 -4.86 -18.05 -3.54
N LEU A 39 -6.08 -18.42 -3.96
CA LEU A 39 -7.22 -18.54 -3.05
C LEU A 39 -7.02 -19.59 -1.96
N GLY A 40 -6.20 -20.62 -2.21
CA GLY A 40 -5.87 -21.62 -1.20
C GLY A 40 -5.19 -21.02 0.03
N THR A 41 -4.46 -19.92 -0.13
CA THR A 41 -3.76 -19.23 0.97
C THR A 41 -4.71 -18.52 1.93
N ILE A 42 -5.88 -18.08 1.44
CA ILE A 42 -6.90 -17.34 2.19
C ILE A 42 -8.25 -18.09 2.23
N LYS A 43 -8.21 -19.41 2.07
CA LYS A 43 -9.43 -20.23 1.98
C LYS A 43 -10.32 -20.11 3.21
N ASP A 44 -9.72 -20.13 4.38
CA ASP A 44 -10.45 -20.04 5.65
C ASP A 44 -10.98 -18.62 5.87
N GLU A 45 -10.19 -17.62 5.50
CA GLU A 45 -10.55 -16.21 5.62
C GLU A 45 -11.73 -15.83 4.72
N ILE A 46 -11.78 -16.32 3.48
CA ILE A 46 -12.92 -16.03 2.58
C ILE A 46 -14.20 -16.82 2.94
N ALA A 47 -14.09 -17.84 3.77
CA ALA A 47 -15.23 -18.54 4.35
C ALA A 47 -15.78 -17.86 5.62
N ASP A 48 -15.06 -16.91 6.18
CA ASP A 48 -15.48 -16.11 7.34
C ASP A 48 -16.60 -15.13 6.92
N SER A 49 -17.68 -15.07 7.68
CA SER A 49 -18.83 -14.19 7.41
C SER A 49 -18.49 -12.69 7.39
N ARG A 50 -17.37 -12.30 7.99
CA ARG A 50 -16.85 -10.93 7.98
C ARG A 50 -16.10 -10.57 6.70
N VAL A 51 -15.91 -11.52 5.78
CA VAL A 51 -15.13 -11.32 4.55
C VAL A 51 -16.01 -11.50 3.32
N ARG A 52 -16.02 -10.48 2.48
CA ARG A 52 -16.59 -10.54 1.12
C ARG A 52 -15.47 -10.58 0.11
N PHE A 53 -15.35 -11.69 -0.61
CA PHE A 53 -14.39 -11.79 -1.70
C PHE A 53 -15.00 -11.33 -3.02
N VAL A 54 -14.28 -10.45 -3.73
CA VAL A 54 -14.64 -9.96 -5.08
C VAL A 54 -13.46 -10.28 -6.01
N LYS A 55 -13.71 -11.12 -7.02
CA LYS A 55 -12.73 -11.33 -8.08
C LYS A 55 -12.80 -10.19 -9.07
N GLY A 56 -11.73 -9.42 -9.20
CA GLY A 56 -11.69 -8.28 -10.11
C GLY A 56 -10.38 -7.54 -10.17
N ASP A 57 -10.29 -6.66 -11.15
CA ASP A 57 -9.12 -5.83 -11.42
C ASP A 57 -9.31 -4.43 -10.84
N ILE A 58 -8.33 -3.91 -10.12
CA ILE A 58 -8.35 -2.52 -9.60
C ILE A 58 -8.46 -1.46 -10.70
N ARG A 59 -8.17 -1.81 -11.96
CA ARG A 59 -8.37 -0.94 -13.12
C ARG A 59 -9.82 -0.82 -13.58
N ASN A 60 -10.69 -1.74 -13.16
CA ASN A 60 -12.10 -1.70 -13.53
C ASN A 60 -12.85 -0.65 -12.68
N ALA A 61 -13.03 0.53 -13.25
CA ALA A 61 -13.62 1.68 -12.56
C ALA A 61 -15.05 1.43 -12.10
N GLU A 62 -15.85 0.74 -12.91
CA GLU A 62 -17.23 0.42 -12.57
C GLU A 62 -17.30 -0.55 -11.38
N LEU A 63 -16.50 -1.63 -11.42
CA LEU A 63 -16.45 -2.60 -10.34
C LEU A 63 -16.02 -1.95 -9.01
N VAL A 64 -14.96 -1.15 -9.05
CA VAL A 64 -14.44 -0.47 -7.84
C VAL A 64 -15.47 0.53 -7.32
N ALA A 65 -16.10 1.32 -8.20
CA ALA A 65 -17.16 2.25 -7.80
C ALA A 65 -18.35 1.54 -7.16
N ASN A 66 -18.76 0.38 -7.69
CA ASN A 66 -19.83 -0.43 -7.13
C ASN A 66 -19.48 -0.96 -5.72
N ILE A 67 -18.23 -1.38 -5.48
CA ILE A 67 -17.78 -1.79 -4.14
C ILE A 67 -17.98 -0.65 -3.13
N PHE A 68 -17.59 0.59 -3.47
CA PHE A 68 -17.79 1.75 -2.61
C PHE A 68 -19.25 2.19 -2.46
N ALA A 69 -20.09 1.91 -3.46
CA ALA A 69 -21.53 2.21 -3.40
C ALA A 69 -22.29 1.21 -2.51
N GLU A 70 -21.87 -0.06 -2.54
CA GLU A 70 -22.53 -1.15 -1.80
C GLU A 70 -22.03 -1.26 -0.33
N THR A 71 -20.84 -0.73 -0.04
CA THR A 71 -20.21 -0.84 1.28
C THR A 71 -19.59 0.49 1.69
N ASP A 72 -19.91 0.98 2.88
CA ASP A 72 -19.26 2.16 3.44
C ASP A 72 -17.82 1.82 3.88
N ILE A 73 -16.89 1.96 2.94
CA ILE A 73 -15.48 1.64 3.14
C ILE A 73 -14.80 2.76 3.94
N ASP A 74 -14.27 2.44 5.13
CA ASP A 74 -13.47 3.36 5.93
C ASP A 74 -12.01 3.37 5.50
N TYR A 75 -11.44 2.18 5.32
CA TYR A 75 -10.02 2.01 5.02
C TYR A 75 -9.82 1.28 3.72
N VAL A 76 -8.91 1.79 2.89
CA VAL A 76 -8.36 1.07 1.74
C VAL A 76 -6.91 0.72 2.05
N VAL A 77 -6.56 -0.57 1.94
CA VAL A 77 -5.17 -1.03 1.96
C VAL A 77 -4.87 -1.64 0.61
N ASN A 78 -4.07 -0.92 -0.19
CA ASN A 78 -3.80 -1.28 -1.57
C ASN A 78 -2.49 -2.07 -1.69
N PHE A 79 -2.60 -3.42 -1.63
CA PHE A 79 -1.50 -4.33 -1.94
C PHE A 79 -1.45 -4.72 -3.42
N ALA A 80 -2.55 -4.57 -4.16
CA ALA A 80 -2.62 -4.99 -5.55
C ALA A 80 -1.57 -4.28 -6.40
N ALA A 81 -0.68 -5.05 -6.96
CA ALA A 81 0.38 -4.58 -7.84
C ALA A 81 0.92 -5.74 -8.68
N GLU A 82 1.45 -5.43 -9.85
CA GLU A 82 2.43 -6.29 -10.50
C GLU A 82 3.77 -6.08 -9.81
N SER A 83 4.45 -7.17 -9.47
CA SER A 83 5.75 -7.20 -8.80
C SER A 83 6.74 -8.03 -9.64
N HIS A 84 7.95 -8.18 -9.17
CA HIS A 84 9.09 -8.79 -9.86
C HIS A 84 9.74 -7.96 -10.95
N VAL A 85 10.99 -7.59 -10.70
CA VAL A 85 11.82 -6.78 -11.59
C VAL A 85 11.93 -7.40 -12.98
N ASP A 86 12.28 -8.69 -13.08
CA ASP A 86 12.47 -9.36 -14.39
C ASP A 86 11.20 -9.36 -15.24
N ARG A 87 10.03 -9.53 -14.62
CA ARG A 87 8.75 -9.43 -15.33
C ARG A 87 8.49 -8.01 -15.82
N SER A 88 8.92 -7.00 -15.07
CA SER A 88 8.76 -5.61 -15.47
C SER A 88 9.65 -5.24 -16.65
N ILE A 89 10.80 -5.87 -16.78
CA ILE A 89 11.69 -5.72 -17.93
C ILE A 89 11.07 -6.37 -19.17
N ALA A 90 10.49 -7.56 -19.01
CA ALA A 90 9.86 -8.28 -20.11
C ALA A 90 8.54 -7.64 -20.60
N ASN A 91 7.74 -7.08 -19.69
CA ASN A 91 6.46 -6.45 -20.02
C ASN A 91 6.19 -5.21 -19.15
N PRO A 92 6.87 -4.08 -19.42
CA PRO A 92 6.71 -2.87 -18.61
C PRO A 92 5.32 -2.27 -18.69
N GLN A 93 4.61 -2.42 -19.81
CA GLN A 93 3.26 -1.88 -19.99
C GLN A 93 2.27 -2.42 -18.92
N LEU A 94 2.34 -3.70 -18.61
CA LEU A 94 1.48 -4.30 -17.58
C LEU A 94 1.67 -3.63 -16.21
N PHE A 95 2.91 -3.22 -15.89
CA PHE A 95 3.23 -2.52 -14.64
C PHE A 95 2.70 -1.09 -14.63
N LEU A 96 2.76 -0.37 -15.75
CA LEU A 96 2.14 0.94 -15.88
C LEU A 96 0.62 0.86 -15.67
N GLU A 97 0.00 -0.07 -16.36
CA GLU A 97 -1.46 -0.26 -16.29
C GLU A 97 -1.92 -0.64 -14.87
N THR A 98 -1.27 -1.61 -14.25
CA THR A 98 -1.71 -2.10 -12.93
C THR A 98 -1.29 -1.16 -11.81
N ASN A 99 -0.01 -0.81 -11.74
CA ASN A 99 0.53 -0.09 -10.59
C ASN A 99 0.19 1.39 -10.61
N ILE A 100 0.10 2.01 -11.80
CA ILE A 100 -0.20 3.44 -11.91
C ILE A 100 -1.70 3.65 -12.14
N LEU A 101 -2.24 3.16 -13.27
CA LEU A 101 -3.64 3.40 -13.61
C LEU A 101 -4.58 2.71 -12.63
N GLY A 102 -4.25 1.49 -12.16
CA GLY A 102 -5.03 0.81 -11.14
C GLY A 102 -5.04 1.57 -9.81
N THR A 103 -3.89 2.06 -9.34
CA THR A 103 -3.82 2.88 -8.12
C THR A 103 -4.57 4.20 -8.28
N GLN A 104 -4.44 4.88 -9.42
CA GLN A 104 -5.18 6.11 -9.71
C GLN A 104 -6.69 5.86 -9.69
N ASN A 105 -7.18 4.77 -10.28
CA ASN A 105 -8.59 4.41 -10.23
C ASN A 105 -9.10 4.16 -8.81
N MET A 106 -8.33 3.46 -7.99
CA MET A 106 -8.64 3.23 -6.57
C MET A 106 -8.74 4.55 -5.79
N LEU A 107 -7.79 5.47 -6.01
CA LEU A 107 -7.79 6.80 -5.41
C LEU A 107 -9.02 7.61 -5.83
N ASP A 108 -9.38 7.60 -7.11
CA ASP A 108 -10.56 8.34 -7.61
C ASP A 108 -11.86 7.82 -7.01
N CYS A 109 -12.04 6.51 -6.94
CA CYS A 109 -13.23 5.91 -6.36
C CYS A 109 -13.34 6.22 -4.86
N ALA A 110 -12.25 6.07 -4.11
CA ALA A 110 -12.20 6.41 -2.68
C ALA A 110 -12.47 7.90 -2.45
N ARG A 111 -11.81 8.77 -3.22
CA ARG A 111 -12.02 10.22 -3.14
C ARG A 111 -13.47 10.61 -3.36
N LYS A 112 -14.13 10.07 -4.39
CA LYS A 112 -15.53 10.35 -4.70
C LYS A 112 -16.47 9.86 -3.59
N ALA A 113 -16.22 8.67 -3.06
CA ALA A 113 -17.05 8.08 -2.01
C ALA A 113 -16.93 8.84 -0.67
N TRP A 114 -15.76 9.30 -0.34
CA TRP A 114 -15.47 9.94 0.96
C TRP A 114 -15.70 11.45 0.98
N TYR A 115 -15.75 12.12 -0.18
CA TYR A 115 -15.94 13.56 -0.26
C TYR A 115 -17.27 14.02 0.33
N ARG A 116 -17.26 15.09 1.13
CA ARG A 116 -18.43 15.66 1.83
C ARG A 116 -18.66 17.15 1.54
N GLY A 117 -17.93 17.71 0.58
CA GLY A 117 -18.05 19.12 0.25
C GLY A 117 -16.79 19.90 0.55
N LYS A 118 -16.92 21.18 0.81
CA LYS A 118 -15.83 22.08 1.16
C LYS A 118 -16.16 22.82 2.45
N ASP A 119 -15.12 23.18 3.21
CA ASP A 119 -15.26 24.06 4.35
C ASP A 119 -15.45 25.54 3.94
N SER A 120 -15.52 26.41 4.95
CA SER A 120 -15.68 27.86 4.74
C SER A 120 -14.50 28.52 4.03
N GLU A 121 -13.33 27.88 4.02
CA GLU A 121 -12.12 28.34 3.33
C GLU A 121 -11.98 27.73 1.92
N GLY A 122 -12.95 26.91 1.49
CA GLY A 122 -12.95 26.23 0.21
C GLY A 122 -12.09 24.95 0.16
N LYS A 123 -11.59 24.47 1.29
CA LYS A 123 -10.82 23.22 1.37
C LYS A 123 -11.74 22.00 1.29
N PRO A 124 -11.36 20.94 0.58
CA PRO A 124 -12.16 19.73 0.52
C PRO A 124 -12.33 19.07 1.89
N LEU A 125 -13.56 18.66 2.21
CA LEU A 125 -13.91 17.90 3.39
C LEU A 125 -14.13 16.44 3.01
N TYR A 126 -13.63 15.55 3.84
CA TYR A 126 -13.85 14.11 3.73
C TYR A 126 -14.57 13.57 4.97
N ALA A 127 -15.27 12.46 4.83
CA ALA A 127 -15.84 11.78 5.97
C ALA A 127 -14.74 11.42 6.97
N GLU A 128 -15.05 11.58 8.25
CA GLU A 128 -14.12 11.29 9.33
C GLU A 128 -13.75 9.80 9.38
N GLY A 129 -12.54 9.48 9.83
CA GLY A 129 -12.05 8.12 9.97
C GLY A 129 -11.64 7.42 8.68
N LYS A 130 -11.80 8.06 7.52
CA LYS A 130 -11.41 7.47 6.23
C LYS A 130 -9.91 7.56 5.98
N LYS A 131 -9.30 6.51 5.40
CA LYS A 131 -7.87 6.48 5.09
C LYS A 131 -7.55 5.55 3.93
N PHE A 132 -6.71 6.03 3.01
CA PHE A 132 -6.13 5.22 1.95
C PHE A 132 -4.65 4.93 2.25
N LEU A 133 -4.29 3.66 2.33
CA LEU A 133 -2.91 3.20 2.52
C LEU A 133 -2.40 2.56 1.23
N GLN A 134 -1.37 3.15 0.65
CA GLN A 134 -0.60 2.55 -0.46
C GLN A 134 0.56 1.76 0.09
N VAL A 135 0.60 0.47 -0.21
CA VAL A 135 1.76 -0.38 0.10
C VAL A 135 2.74 -0.31 -1.07
N SER A 136 3.90 0.29 -0.81
CA SER A 136 4.98 0.49 -1.76
C SER A 136 6.23 -0.30 -1.34
N THR A 137 7.37 0.03 -1.92
CA THR A 137 8.64 -0.68 -1.76
C THR A 137 9.78 0.31 -1.53
N ASP A 138 10.81 -0.11 -0.82
CA ASP A 138 12.07 0.64 -0.68
C ASP A 138 12.86 0.75 -2.00
N GLU A 139 12.57 -0.10 -2.98
CA GLU A 139 13.18 -0.02 -4.32
C GLU A 139 12.92 1.32 -5.04
N VAL A 140 11.93 2.10 -4.59
CA VAL A 140 11.69 3.46 -5.09
C VAL A 140 12.85 4.42 -4.80
N TYR A 141 13.70 4.09 -3.83
CA TYR A 141 14.89 4.86 -3.45
C TYR A 141 16.16 4.47 -4.23
N GLY A 142 16.08 3.42 -5.05
CA GLY A 142 17.22 2.91 -5.82
C GLY A 142 18.13 1.99 -5.01
N SER A 143 19.44 2.14 -5.15
CA SER A 143 20.43 1.28 -4.52
C SER A 143 21.17 2.02 -3.41
N LEU A 144 21.41 1.32 -2.31
CA LEU A 144 22.33 1.80 -1.29
C LEU A 144 23.77 1.78 -1.83
N SER A 145 24.59 2.72 -1.36
CA SER A 145 26.03 2.78 -1.71
C SER A 145 26.76 1.50 -1.26
N LYS A 146 27.70 1.02 -2.06
CA LYS A 146 28.50 -0.18 -1.76
C LYS A 146 29.70 0.07 -0.83
N ASP A 147 29.99 1.34 -0.50
CA ASP A 147 31.13 1.66 0.36
C ASP A 147 30.77 1.32 1.82
N TYR A 148 31.07 0.14 2.26
CA TYR A 148 30.83 -0.35 3.63
C TYR A 148 31.91 0.21 4.56
N THR A 149 31.62 1.34 5.21
CA THR A 149 32.34 1.77 6.42
C THR A 149 31.80 0.98 7.62
N ASP A 150 32.46 1.08 8.75
CA ASP A 150 32.06 0.38 9.98
C ASP A 150 30.60 0.67 10.36
N PRO A 151 29.89 -0.35 10.87
CA PRO A 151 28.52 -0.15 11.34
C PRO A 151 28.49 0.87 12.48
N GLN A 152 27.55 1.79 12.43
CA GLN A 152 27.31 2.75 13.48
C GLN A 152 26.06 2.37 14.27
N PRO A 153 26.02 2.63 15.59
CA PRO A 153 24.79 2.46 16.36
C PRO A 153 23.64 3.24 15.73
N LEU A 154 22.46 2.63 15.66
CA LEU A 154 21.28 3.28 15.15
C LEU A 154 20.78 4.33 16.15
N GLU A 155 20.87 5.60 15.79
CA GLU A 155 20.25 6.67 16.57
C GLU A 155 18.78 6.79 16.18
N ILE A 156 17.88 6.38 17.08
CA ILE A 156 16.46 6.45 16.89
C ILE A 156 15.94 7.73 17.56
N THR A 157 15.54 8.69 16.76
CA THR A 157 15.02 9.97 17.24
C THR A 157 13.52 9.92 17.55
N ASP A 158 12.76 9.09 16.83
CA ASP A 158 11.34 8.90 17.06
C ASP A 158 11.06 8.14 18.36
N ALA A 159 10.24 8.74 19.23
CA ALA A 159 9.97 8.21 20.56
C ALA A 159 9.16 6.92 20.56
N ASP A 160 8.25 6.72 19.60
CA ASP A 160 7.43 5.53 19.51
C ASP A 160 8.20 4.37 18.92
N VAL A 161 9.00 4.61 17.89
CA VAL A 161 9.94 3.62 17.35
C VAL A 161 10.95 3.20 18.43
N ARG A 162 11.47 4.15 19.21
CA ARG A 162 12.40 3.87 20.32
C ARG A 162 11.78 2.92 21.35
N LYS A 163 10.51 3.06 21.70
CA LYS A 163 9.80 2.15 22.63
C LYS A 163 9.75 0.72 22.08
N VAL A 164 9.50 0.56 20.79
CA VAL A 164 9.38 -0.77 20.14
C VAL A 164 10.74 -1.48 20.09
N VAL A 165 11.83 -0.74 19.91
CA VAL A 165 13.18 -1.30 19.74
C VAL A 165 14.03 -1.24 21.00
N THR A 166 13.48 -0.78 22.14
CA THR A 166 14.19 -0.72 23.42
C THR A 166 14.73 -2.11 23.78
N GLY A 167 16.01 -2.17 24.15
CA GLY A 167 16.70 -3.42 24.48
C GLY A 167 17.29 -4.18 23.28
N ARG A 168 17.06 -3.73 22.04
CA ARG A 168 17.70 -4.28 20.85
C ARG A 168 19.12 -3.70 20.72
N THR A 169 20.14 -4.57 20.83
CA THR A 169 21.56 -4.20 20.63
C THR A 169 22.10 -4.58 19.26
N ASP A 170 21.30 -5.29 18.49
CA ASP A 170 21.61 -5.78 17.14
C ASP A 170 21.24 -4.77 16.03
N LEU A 171 20.64 -3.63 16.38
CA LEU A 171 20.26 -2.60 15.43
C LEU A 171 21.43 -1.65 15.15
N HIS A 172 21.92 -1.69 13.93
CA HIS A 172 23.01 -0.87 13.45
C HIS A 172 22.62 -0.18 12.14
N THR A 173 23.19 1.01 11.92
CA THR A 173 23.23 1.63 10.59
C THR A 173 24.63 1.46 10.01
N TYR A 174 24.71 1.46 8.71
CA TYR A 174 25.97 1.44 7.98
C TYR A 174 26.24 2.83 7.39
N GLY A 175 26.37 3.83 8.27
CA GLY A 175 26.55 5.22 7.88
C GLY A 175 25.27 5.81 7.24
N LYS A 176 25.40 6.49 6.09
CA LYS A 176 24.27 7.06 5.33
C LYS A 176 23.50 6.01 4.50
N ARG A 177 23.40 4.78 4.95
CA ARG A 177 23.06 3.61 4.13
C ARG A 177 21.76 2.93 4.49
N PHE A 178 20.84 3.66 4.97
CA PHE A 178 19.47 3.24 5.06
C PHE A 178 18.59 4.33 4.43
N PHE A 179 17.49 3.91 3.92
CA PHE A 179 16.51 4.83 3.38
C PHE A 179 15.70 5.46 4.52
N THR A 180 15.37 6.73 4.34
CA THR A 180 14.47 7.48 5.21
C THR A 180 13.38 8.10 4.36
N GLU A 181 12.37 8.69 4.98
CA GLU A 181 11.28 9.38 4.29
C GLU A 181 11.77 10.56 3.45
N THR A 182 12.94 11.12 3.78
CA THR A 182 13.58 12.23 3.07
C THR A 182 14.58 11.80 2.00
N THR A 183 14.85 10.49 1.87
CA THR A 183 15.72 9.97 0.82
C THR A 183 15.13 10.29 -0.56
N PRO A 184 15.90 10.88 -1.48
CA PRO A 184 15.43 11.12 -2.86
C PRO A 184 15.02 9.83 -3.55
N LEU A 185 13.96 9.92 -4.35
CA LEU A 185 13.49 8.79 -5.17
C LEU A 185 14.42 8.62 -6.39
N ASP A 186 14.93 7.41 -6.59
CA ASP A 186 15.85 7.06 -7.68
C ASP A 186 15.59 5.63 -8.21
N PRO A 187 14.38 5.35 -8.73
CA PRO A 187 14.02 4.01 -9.18
C PRO A 187 14.90 3.53 -10.34
N ARG A 188 15.33 2.25 -10.28
CA ARG A 188 16.29 1.68 -11.22
C ARG A 188 15.72 0.55 -12.08
N SER A 189 14.43 0.27 -11.99
CA SER A 189 13.74 -0.75 -12.80
C SER A 189 12.36 -0.25 -13.25
N PRO A 190 11.75 -0.83 -14.32
CA PRO A 190 10.36 -0.50 -14.66
C PRO A 190 9.38 -0.77 -13.52
N TYR A 191 9.61 -1.81 -12.71
CA TYR A 191 8.83 -2.08 -11.50
C TYR A 191 8.95 -0.93 -10.50
N SER A 192 10.17 -0.59 -10.07
CA SER A 192 10.36 0.48 -9.08
C SER A 192 9.90 1.84 -9.60
N ALA A 193 10.07 2.12 -10.90
CA ALA A 193 9.54 3.33 -11.55
C ALA A 193 8.01 3.37 -11.50
N SER A 194 7.33 2.25 -11.75
CA SER A 194 5.87 2.17 -11.66
C SER A 194 5.35 2.37 -10.22
N LYS A 195 6.05 1.81 -9.22
CA LYS A 195 5.72 2.02 -7.80
C LYS A 195 5.99 3.45 -7.36
N THR A 196 7.12 4.04 -7.77
CA THR A 196 7.41 5.47 -7.55
C THR A 196 6.31 6.36 -8.14
N SER A 197 5.88 6.08 -9.36
CA SER A 197 4.81 6.84 -10.01
C SER A 197 3.50 6.71 -9.26
N ALA A 198 3.14 5.50 -8.79
CA ALA A 198 1.96 5.29 -7.95
C ALA A 198 2.04 6.10 -6.64
N ASP A 199 3.19 6.10 -5.96
CA ASP A 199 3.43 6.91 -4.75
C ASP A 199 3.23 8.40 -5.03
N MET A 200 3.70 8.88 -6.19
CA MET A 200 3.53 10.30 -6.57
C MET A 200 2.06 10.64 -6.85
N PHE A 201 1.27 9.74 -7.42
CA PHE A 201 -0.18 9.92 -7.53
C PHE A 201 -0.85 9.99 -6.16
N VAL A 202 -0.52 9.10 -5.23
CA VAL A 202 -1.05 9.13 -3.86
C VAL A 202 -0.72 10.47 -3.19
N ARG A 203 0.53 10.92 -3.29
CA ARG A 203 0.95 12.23 -2.77
C ARG A 203 0.20 13.38 -3.45
N ALA A 204 0.08 13.36 -4.78
CA ALA A 204 -0.63 14.39 -5.52
C ALA A 204 -2.11 14.49 -5.12
N TYR A 205 -2.76 13.35 -4.81
CA TYR A 205 -4.14 13.34 -4.32
C TYR A 205 -4.27 13.97 -2.93
N HIS A 206 -3.26 13.81 -2.09
CA HIS A 206 -3.20 14.54 -0.81
C HIS A 206 -3.03 16.04 -1.04
N GLU A 207 -2.01 16.44 -1.77
CA GLU A 207 -1.65 17.85 -1.97
C GLU A 207 -2.74 18.63 -2.73
N THR A 208 -3.33 18.00 -3.76
CA THR A 208 -4.31 18.66 -4.64
C THR A 208 -5.72 18.62 -4.07
N TYR A 209 -6.11 17.48 -3.50
CA TYR A 209 -7.49 17.27 -3.07
C TYR A 209 -7.64 17.14 -1.54
N GLY A 210 -6.56 17.23 -0.76
CA GLY A 210 -6.63 17.06 0.69
C GLY A 210 -7.01 15.64 1.13
N MET A 211 -6.88 14.65 0.25
CA MET A 211 -7.33 13.28 0.53
C MET A 211 -6.52 12.64 1.66
N PRO A 212 -7.16 11.95 2.62
CA PRO A 212 -6.46 11.28 3.71
C PRO A 212 -5.76 10.01 3.22
N VAL A 213 -4.45 10.09 3.01
CA VAL A 213 -3.63 9.01 2.48
C VAL A 213 -2.38 8.74 3.31
N ASN A 214 -1.84 7.54 3.21
CA ASN A 214 -0.51 7.17 3.70
C ASN A 214 0.20 6.30 2.66
N ILE A 215 1.52 6.29 2.69
CA ILE A 215 2.37 5.41 1.88
C ILE A 215 3.31 4.67 2.83
N THR A 216 3.39 3.36 2.70
CA THR A 216 4.44 2.55 3.34
C THR A 216 5.41 2.05 2.28
N ARG A 217 6.70 2.06 2.58
CA ARG A 217 7.76 1.56 1.70
C ARG A 217 8.49 0.45 2.42
N CYS A 218 8.06 -0.77 2.15
CA CYS A 218 8.60 -1.95 2.79
C CYS A 218 9.86 -2.44 2.06
N SER A 219 10.83 -2.93 2.81
CA SER A 219 11.84 -3.84 2.30
C SER A 219 11.24 -5.25 2.12
N ASN A 220 12.06 -6.28 1.93
CA ASN A 220 11.57 -7.65 1.77
C ASN A 220 10.78 -8.13 2.99
N ASN A 221 9.66 -8.77 2.73
CA ASN A 221 8.81 -9.40 3.74
C ASN A 221 9.00 -10.92 3.68
N TYR A 222 9.08 -11.57 4.83
CA TYR A 222 9.36 -12.99 4.99
C TYR A 222 8.25 -13.71 5.78
#